data_c18d6c96c3d4bf10dabdb657cd1918f1
#
_entry.id   c18d6c96c3d4bf10dabdb657cd1918f1
#
_cell.length_a   1.000
_cell.length_b   1.000
_cell.length_c   1.000
_cell.angle_alpha   90.00
_cell.angle_beta   90.00
_cell.angle_gamma   90.00
#
_symmetry.space_group_name_H-M   'P 1'
#
loop_
_entity.id
_entity.type
_entity.pdbx_description
1 polymer ?
#
loop_
_entity_poly.entity_id
_entity_poly.type
_entity_poly.pdbx_seq_one_letter_code
_entity_poly.pdbx_strand_id
1 'polypeptide(L)'
;SNKIGFSNNKDSVNYYIPFKEDFSSSQIVSGETAAHLSWPMLGEHNAMNAMSAILACQECGVKVEDSIKALEAFLGVARRQQLILENDKVTLIDDFAHHPTAIKTTLKGLRDKYKSSRIIALIEMRSNTMKSGLHDDLLNPATEEADIVYWKSDNNSQLKLLQANAPAKTKVIHSINETVEEVVSFSKPNDLIVTMSNGSFDGLSASLFKALSN
;
A
#
# COMPACT_ATOMS: atom_id res chain seq x y z
N SER A 1 21.59 -26.32 2.72
CA SER A 1 20.66 -25.38 3.36
C SER A 1 19.24 -25.88 3.15
N ASN A 2 18.51 -26.14 4.23
CA ASN A 2 17.11 -26.52 4.14
C ASN A 2 16.33 -25.27 3.65
N LYS A 3 15.62 -25.45 2.52
CA LYS A 3 14.70 -24.42 2.03
C LYS A 3 13.31 -24.76 2.57
N ILE A 4 12.71 -23.84 3.31
CA ILE A 4 11.33 -23.95 3.79
C ILE A 4 10.47 -23.14 2.82
N GLY A 5 9.55 -23.80 2.14
CA GLY A 5 8.60 -23.18 1.22
C GLY A 5 7.23 -23.00 1.86
N PHE A 6 6.50 -22.02 1.40
CA PHE A 6 5.08 -21.84 1.72
C PHE A 6 4.30 -21.32 0.50
N SER A 7 2.99 -21.44 0.54
CA SER A 7 2.11 -20.96 -0.53
C SER A 7 0.75 -20.50 0.01
N ASN A 8 -0.11 -20.01 -0.88
CA ASN A 8 -1.54 -19.82 -0.64
C ASN A 8 -2.36 -21.07 -1.02
N ASN A 9 -1.71 -22.22 -1.23
CA ASN A 9 -2.32 -23.48 -1.62
C ASN A 9 -2.23 -24.49 -0.47
N LYS A 10 -3.35 -25.14 -0.14
CA LYS A 10 -3.47 -26.17 0.90
C LYS A 10 -2.65 -27.45 0.63
N ASP A 11 -2.14 -27.63 -0.58
CA ASP A 11 -1.26 -28.75 -0.92
C ASP A 11 0.17 -28.61 -0.35
N SER A 12 0.50 -27.41 0.17
CA SER A 12 1.77 -27.15 0.84
C SER A 12 1.67 -27.48 2.33
N VAL A 13 2.80 -27.91 2.94
CA VAL A 13 2.91 -28.12 4.40
C VAL A 13 2.72 -26.82 5.19
N ASN A 14 3.14 -25.70 4.57
CA ASN A 14 3.01 -24.37 5.14
C ASN A 14 2.19 -23.51 4.17
N TYR A 15 1.09 -22.96 4.64
CA TYR A 15 0.23 -22.12 3.80
C TYR A 15 -0.57 -21.12 4.63
N TYR A 16 -1.14 -20.12 3.94
CA TYR A 16 -2.10 -19.19 4.51
C TYR A 16 -3.38 -19.15 3.67
N ILE A 17 -4.50 -18.91 4.34
CA ILE A 17 -5.82 -18.78 3.70
C ILE A 17 -6.44 -17.47 4.23
N PRO A 18 -6.75 -16.50 3.36
CA PRO A 18 -7.42 -15.29 3.80
C PRO A 18 -8.87 -15.59 4.24
N PHE A 19 -9.29 -15.02 5.35
CA PHE A 19 -10.69 -14.93 5.76
C PHE A 19 -11.33 -13.62 5.29
N LYS A 20 -10.48 -12.60 5.01
CA LYS A 20 -10.89 -11.34 4.39
C LYS A 20 -10.08 -11.11 3.11
N GLU A 21 -10.70 -10.54 2.09
CA GLU A 21 -10.06 -10.25 0.81
C GLU A 21 -8.87 -9.28 0.93
N ASP A 22 -8.89 -8.39 1.93
CA ASP A 22 -7.81 -7.48 2.26
C ASP A 22 -6.64 -8.12 3.02
N PHE A 23 -6.71 -9.41 3.34
CA PHE A 23 -5.71 -10.19 4.09
C PHE A 23 -5.45 -9.71 5.54
N SER A 24 -6.25 -8.79 6.07
CA SER A 24 -6.16 -8.37 7.48
C SER A 24 -6.55 -9.48 8.46
N SER A 25 -7.13 -10.56 7.96
CA SER A 25 -7.51 -11.75 8.73
C SER A 25 -7.26 -12.99 7.89
N SER A 26 -6.42 -13.91 8.39
CA SER A 26 -6.01 -15.11 7.68
C SER A 26 -5.82 -16.30 8.62
N GLN A 27 -6.07 -17.50 8.11
CA GLN A 27 -5.57 -18.72 8.74
C GLN A 27 -4.12 -18.96 8.33
N ILE A 28 -3.27 -19.17 9.28
CA ILE A 28 -1.87 -19.59 9.10
C ILE A 28 -1.76 -21.08 9.44
N VAL A 29 -1.21 -21.85 8.54
CA VAL A 29 -0.94 -23.28 8.78
C VAL A 29 0.54 -23.56 8.58
N SER A 30 1.16 -24.17 9.58
CA SER A 30 2.55 -24.60 9.53
C SER A 30 2.69 -25.99 10.13
N GLY A 31 2.97 -26.97 9.29
CA GLY A 31 2.92 -28.38 9.65
C GLY A 31 1.52 -28.77 10.17
N GLU A 32 1.46 -29.29 11.40
CA GLU A 32 0.20 -29.69 12.05
C GLU A 32 -0.48 -28.53 12.82
N THR A 33 0.17 -27.37 12.92
CA THR A 33 -0.35 -26.21 13.64
C THR A 33 -1.16 -25.31 12.72
N ALA A 34 -2.39 -25.01 13.14
CA ALA A 34 -3.24 -24.02 12.49
C ALA A 34 -3.61 -22.92 13.50
N ALA A 35 -3.36 -21.65 13.14
CA ALA A 35 -3.65 -20.51 13.99
C ALA A 35 -4.30 -19.39 13.17
N HIS A 36 -5.06 -18.53 13.84
CA HIS A 36 -5.71 -17.35 13.25
C HIS A 36 -4.85 -16.12 13.51
N LEU A 37 -4.51 -15.39 12.45
CA LEU A 37 -3.88 -14.08 12.49
C LEU A 37 -4.91 -13.00 12.14
N SER A 38 -5.07 -12.01 13.03
CA SER A 38 -5.85 -10.79 12.77
C SER A 38 -5.00 -9.57 13.10
N TRP A 39 -4.70 -8.75 12.11
CA TRP A 39 -3.73 -7.65 12.23
C TRP A 39 -4.07 -6.47 11.31
N PRO A 40 -3.46 -5.27 11.52
CA PRO A 40 -3.81 -4.09 10.74
C PRO A 40 -3.20 -4.07 9.31
N MET A 41 -2.27 -4.98 8.98
CA MET A 41 -1.59 -4.97 7.68
C MET A 41 -2.49 -5.51 6.57
N LEU A 42 -2.41 -4.91 5.38
CA LEU A 42 -3.26 -5.23 4.24
C LEU A 42 -2.48 -5.81 3.07
N GLY A 43 -3.18 -6.63 2.28
CA GLY A 43 -2.69 -7.19 1.03
C GLY A 43 -1.91 -8.50 1.20
N GLU A 44 -1.97 -9.31 0.15
CA GLU A 44 -1.35 -10.65 0.11
C GLU A 44 0.15 -10.62 0.42
N HIS A 45 0.86 -9.59 -0.05
CA HIS A 45 2.30 -9.46 0.21
C HIS A 45 2.63 -9.36 1.71
N ASN A 46 1.75 -8.76 2.53
CA ASN A 46 1.93 -8.74 3.97
C ASN A 46 1.60 -10.10 4.61
N ALA A 47 0.60 -10.83 4.12
CA ALA A 47 0.36 -12.21 4.55
C ALA A 47 1.57 -13.12 4.25
N MET A 48 2.21 -12.95 3.08
CA MET A 48 3.46 -13.63 2.74
C MET A 48 4.61 -13.25 3.68
N ASN A 49 4.74 -11.97 4.04
CA ASN A 49 5.74 -11.49 5.00
C ASN A 49 5.49 -12.10 6.40
N ALA A 50 4.24 -12.14 6.84
CA ALA A 50 3.87 -12.78 8.11
C ALA A 50 4.26 -14.26 8.13
N MET A 51 3.90 -14.99 7.07
CA MET A 51 4.25 -16.40 6.96
C MET A 51 5.76 -16.62 6.97
N SER A 52 6.50 -15.79 6.24
CA SER A 52 7.97 -15.84 6.23
C SER A 52 8.57 -15.60 7.62
N ALA A 53 8.04 -14.61 8.36
CA ALA A 53 8.49 -14.30 9.71
C ALA A 53 8.19 -15.44 10.69
N ILE A 54 6.98 -16.03 10.62
CA ILE A 54 6.58 -17.15 11.47
C ILE A 54 7.50 -18.35 11.24
N LEU A 55 7.74 -18.72 9.98
CA LEU A 55 8.61 -19.84 9.64
C LEU A 55 10.07 -19.60 10.09
N ALA A 56 10.58 -18.39 9.91
CA ALA A 56 11.93 -18.05 10.40
C ALA A 56 12.02 -18.12 11.94
N CYS A 57 10.99 -17.70 12.67
CA CYS A 57 10.92 -17.80 14.12
C CYS A 57 10.83 -19.26 14.59
N GLN A 58 10.10 -20.13 13.87
CA GLN A 58 10.04 -21.55 14.18
C GLN A 58 11.39 -22.25 14.08
N GLU A 59 12.23 -21.89 13.08
CA GLU A 59 13.59 -22.39 12.97
C GLU A 59 14.47 -21.99 14.18
N CYS A 60 14.09 -20.92 14.88
CA CYS A 60 14.72 -20.46 16.13
C CYS A 60 14.04 -21.05 17.39
N GLY A 61 13.08 -21.97 17.23
CA GLY A 61 12.39 -22.63 18.34
C GLY A 61 11.20 -21.84 18.93
N VAL A 62 10.74 -20.77 18.26
CA VAL A 62 9.56 -20.01 18.68
C VAL A 62 8.29 -20.73 18.18
N LYS A 63 7.28 -20.81 19.03
CA LYS A 63 6.00 -21.43 18.65
C LYS A 63 5.21 -20.54 17.71
N VAL A 64 4.41 -21.15 16.82
CA VAL A 64 3.53 -20.42 15.88
C VAL A 64 2.61 -19.46 16.62
N GLU A 65 1.99 -19.91 17.72
CA GLU A 65 1.03 -19.13 18.48
C GLU A 65 1.67 -17.87 19.11
N ASP A 66 2.94 -17.95 19.52
CA ASP A 66 3.66 -16.80 20.09
C ASP A 66 4.05 -15.82 18.99
N SER A 67 4.43 -16.31 17.80
CA SER A 67 4.65 -15.48 16.61
C SER A 67 3.37 -14.77 16.16
N ILE A 68 2.23 -15.46 16.18
CA ILE A 68 0.91 -14.86 15.88
C ILE A 68 0.61 -13.71 16.86
N LYS A 69 0.71 -13.94 18.17
CA LYS A 69 0.48 -12.87 19.18
C LYS A 69 1.38 -11.66 18.96
N ALA A 70 2.65 -11.89 18.59
CA ALA A 70 3.58 -10.80 18.30
C ALA A 70 3.16 -10.02 17.05
N LEU A 71 2.69 -10.70 15.99
CA LEU A 71 2.20 -10.06 14.78
C LEU A 71 0.89 -9.30 14.99
N GLU A 72 -0.02 -9.80 15.82
CA GLU A 72 -1.26 -9.10 16.20
C GLU A 72 -0.99 -7.79 16.97
N ALA A 73 0.07 -7.78 17.77
CA ALA A 73 0.52 -6.58 18.48
C ALA A 73 1.38 -5.64 17.60
N PHE A 74 1.73 -6.05 16.39
CA PHE A 74 2.58 -5.27 15.50
C PHE A 74 1.77 -4.18 14.80
N LEU A 75 2.09 -2.93 15.09
CA LEU A 75 1.39 -1.75 14.56
C LEU A 75 1.81 -1.36 13.15
N GLY A 76 2.66 -2.16 12.51
CA GLY A 76 3.21 -1.87 11.19
C GLY A 76 4.52 -1.10 11.22
N VAL A 77 5.02 -0.79 10.04
CA VAL A 77 6.22 0.03 9.84
C VAL A 77 5.76 1.42 9.38
N ALA A 78 6.42 2.46 9.89
CA ALA A 78 6.18 3.81 9.42
C ALA A 78 6.24 3.87 7.88
N ARG A 79 5.28 4.56 7.28
CA ARG A 79 5.15 4.70 5.83
C ARG A 79 5.00 3.35 5.08
N ARG A 80 4.33 2.37 5.68
CA ARG A 80 3.86 1.13 5.05
C ARG A 80 2.37 1.02 5.30
N GLN A 81 1.57 1.59 4.39
CA GLN A 81 0.12 1.76 4.54
C GLN A 81 -0.24 2.40 5.90
N GLN A 82 0.59 3.34 6.34
CA GLN A 82 0.44 4.00 7.64
C GLN A 82 -0.80 4.88 7.63
N LEU A 83 -1.75 4.58 8.49
CA LEU A 83 -2.91 5.45 8.72
C LEU A 83 -2.44 6.74 9.40
N ILE A 84 -2.63 7.87 8.72
CA ILE A 84 -2.27 9.21 9.21
C ILE A 84 -3.48 9.93 9.79
N LEU A 85 -4.63 9.79 9.15
CA LEU A 85 -5.89 10.40 9.55
C LEU A 85 -7.05 9.51 9.14
N GLU A 86 -8.03 9.38 10.02
CA GLU A 86 -9.33 8.82 9.71
C GLU A 86 -10.37 9.66 10.45
N ASN A 87 -11.27 10.30 9.71
CA ASN A 87 -12.35 11.12 10.25
C ASN A 87 -13.60 10.98 9.36
N ASP A 88 -14.66 11.70 9.70
CA ASP A 88 -15.94 11.66 8.96
C ASP A 88 -15.83 12.15 7.51
N LYS A 89 -14.74 12.85 7.17
CA LYS A 89 -14.52 13.39 5.82
C LYS A 89 -13.70 12.46 4.95
N VAL A 90 -12.54 12.00 5.45
CA VAL A 90 -11.56 11.25 4.63
C VAL A 90 -10.74 10.29 5.48
N THR A 91 -10.12 9.33 4.78
CA THR A 91 -9.00 8.54 5.31
C THR A 91 -7.73 8.95 4.59
N LEU A 92 -6.64 9.27 5.31
CA LEU A 92 -5.32 9.61 4.76
C LEU A 92 -4.32 8.53 5.15
N ILE A 93 -3.63 7.98 4.14
CA ILE A 93 -2.61 6.94 4.29
C ILE A 93 -1.29 7.40 3.68
N ASP A 94 -0.18 7.11 4.34
CA ASP A 94 1.18 7.30 3.81
C ASP A 94 1.85 5.96 3.53
N ASP A 95 2.44 5.81 2.34
CA ASP A 95 3.09 4.58 1.90
C ASP A 95 4.44 4.86 1.23
N PHE A 96 5.37 3.92 1.37
CA PHE A 96 6.70 4.00 0.76
C PHE A 96 6.75 3.47 -0.67
N ALA A 97 5.64 2.98 -1.22
CA ALA A 97 5.58 2.45 -2.57
C ALA A 97 6.03 3.51 -3.59
N HIS A 98 6.99 3.13 -4.43
CA HIS A 98 7.59 3.99 -5.44
C HIS A 98 8.04 3.23 -6.69
N HIS A 99 7.64 1.97 -6.83
CA HIS A 99 7.88 1.11 -7.99
C HIS A 99 6.53 0.55 -8.48
N PRO A 100 6.30 0.33 -9.79
CA PRO A 100 5.01 -0.10 -10.31
C PRO A 100 4.40 -1.29 -9.57
N THR A 101 5.19 -2.33 -9.30
CA THR A 101 4.72 -3.51 -8.54
C THR A 101 4.26 -3.13 -7.13
N ALA A 102 5.03 -2.29 -6.40
CA ALA A 102 4.67 -1.87 -5.05
C ALA A 102 3.41 -0.97 -5.07
N ILE A 103 3.31 -0.03 -6.03
CA ILE A 103 2.14 0.82 -6.22
C ILE A 103 0.90 -0.06 -6.45
N LYS A 104 0.98 -1.01 -7.38
CA LYS A 104 -0.12 -1.92 -7.71
C LYS A 104 -0.57 -2.74 -6.49
N THR A 105 0.36 -3.35 -5.76
CA THR A 105 0.02 -4.17 -4.59
C THR A 105 -0.56 -3.36 -3.44
N THR A 106 -0.04 -2.15 -3.19
CA THR A 106 -0.60 -1.24 -2.19
C THR A 106 -2.01 -0.81 -2.55
N LEU A 107 -2.23 -0.32 -3.78
CA LEU A 107 -3.56 0.14 -4.23
C LEU A 107 -4.58 -1.00 -4.23
N LYS A 108 -4.18 -2.21 -4.64
CA LYS A 108 -5.04 -3.40 -4.58
C LYS A 108 -5.46 -3.72 -3.14
N GLY A 109 -4.53 -3.78 -2.19
CA GLY A 109 -4.85 -4.02 -0.79
C GLY A 109 -5.76 -2.94 -0.19
N LEU A 110 -5.56 -1.68 -0.57
CA LEU A 110 -6.42 -0.57 -0.16
C LEU A 110 -7.82 -0.68 -0.77
N ARG A 111 -7.95 -1.04 -2.06
CA ARG A 111 -9.23 -1.26 -2.72
C ARG A 111 -10.01 -2.41 -2.09
N ASP A 112 -9.34 -3.51 -1.74
CA ASP A 112 -9.97 -4.67 -1.11
C ASP A 112 -10.55 -4.33 0.28
N LYS A 113 -9.91 -3.43 1.02
CA LYS A 113 -10.41 -2.92 2.31
C LYS A 113 -11.46 -1.84 2.15
N TYR A 114 -11.22 -0.85 1.30
CA TYR A 114 -12.04 0.34 1.11
C TYR A 114 -12.83 0.27 -0.20
N LYS A 115 -13.63 -0.79 -0.37
CA LYS A 115 -14.31 -1.16 -1.63
C LYS A 115 -15.16 -0.05 -2.24
N SER A 116 -15.83 0.75 -1.43
CA SER A 116 -16.74 1.82 -1.87
C SER A 116 -16.10 3.22 -1.87
N SER A 117 -14.87 3.35 -1.38
CA SER A 117 -14.18 4.62 -1.30
C SER A 117 -13.62 5.04 -2.66
N ARG A 118 -13.70 6.32 -2.97
CA ARG A 118 -12.94 6.88 -4.07
C ARG A 118 -11.48 7.02 -3.65
N ILE A 119 -10.58 6.36 -4.37
CA ILE A 119 -9.14 6.34 -4.08
C ILE A 119 -8.45 7.45 -4.87
N ILE A 120 -7.83 8.38 -4.15
CA ILE A 120 -7.03 9.48 -4.68
C ILE A 120 -5.56 9.18 -4.36
N ALA A 121 -4.79 8.76 -5.35
CA ALA A 121 -3.38 8.41 -5.20
C ALA A 121 -2.47 9.58 -5.61
N LEU A 122 -1.59 10.01 -4.70
CA LEU A 122 -0.56 11.02 -4.98
C LEU A 122 0.79 10.31 -4.96
N ILE A 123 1.51 10.31 -6.08
CA ILE A 123 2.69 9.44 -6.29
C ILE A 123 3.89 10.28 -6.75
N GLU A 124 5.01 10.16 -6.02
CA GLU A 124 6.26 10.81 -6.38
C GLU A 124 7.19 9.81 -7.11
N MET A 125 7.58 10.17 -8.33
CA MET A 125 8.57 9.42 -9.13
C MET A 125 9.99 9.95 -8.83
N ARG A 126 10.56 9.56 -7.69
CA ARG A 126 11.83 10.09 -7.19
C ARG A 126 13.02 9.20 -7.47
N SER A 127 12.86 7.87 -7.43
CA SER A 127 13.99 6.96 -7.59
C SER A 127 14.59 7.06 -9.00
N ASN A 128 15.89 6.77 -9.14
CA ASN A 128 16.56 6.81 -10.44
C ASN A 128 15.88 5.90 -11.47
N THR A 129 15.43 4.72 -11.06
CA THR A 129 14.70 3.78 -11.91
C THR A 129 13.36 4.33 -12.39
N MET A 130 12.64 5.05 -11.54
CA MET A 130 11.39 5.71 -11.92
C MET A 130 11.63 6.89 -12.88
N LYS A 131 12.67 7.71 -12.62
CA LYS A 131 13.02 8.86 -13.46
C LYS A 131 13.60 8.46 -14.82
N SER A 132 14.20 7.28 -14.96
CA SER A 132 14.81 6.82 -16.20
C SER A 132 13.82 6.47 -17.32
N GLY A 133 12.51 6.39 -17.00
CA GLY A 133 11.48 5.97 -17.94
C GLY A 133 11.42 4.45 -18.21
N LEU A 134 12.26 3.66 -17.55
CA LEU A 134 12.33 2.19 -17.73
C LEU A 134 11.00 1.47 -17.46
N HIS A 135 10.12 2.09 -16.67
CA HIS A 135 8.87 1.51 -16.23
C HIS A 135 7.63 2.29 -16.70
N ASP A 136 7.76 3.22 -17.65
CA ASP A 136 6.67 4.12 -18.05
C ASP A 136 5.42 3.36 -18.50
N ASP A 137 5.59 2.26 -19.24
CA ASP A 137 4.48 1.41 -19.70
C ASP A 137 3.75 0.70 -18.56
N LEU A 138 4.37 0.55 -17.40
CA LEU A 138 3.82 -0.14 -16.23
C LEU A 138 3.16 0.81 -15.22
N LEU A 139 3.38 2.12 -15.33
CA LEU A 139 2.92 3.11 -14.34
C LEU A 139 1.39 3.26 -14.35
N ASN A 140 0.79 3.52 -15.51
CA ASN A 140 -0.66 3.64 -15.61
C ASN A 140 -1.39 2.34 -15.23
N PRO A 141 -0.98 1.14 -15.72
CA PRO A 141 -1.53 -0.12 -15.25
C PRO A 141 -1.38 -0.35 -13.74
N ALA A 142 -0.29 0.12 -13.13
CA ALA A 142 -0.09 -0.01 -11.69
C ALA A 142 -1.09 0.80 -10.85
N THR A 143 -1.78 1.76 -11.44
CA THR A 143 -2.76 2.62 -10.77
C THR A 143 -4.22 2.30 -11.11
N GLU A 144 -4.50 1.14 -11.69
CA GLU A 144 -5.85 0.76 -12.14
C GLU A 144 -6.91 0.83 -11.02
N GLU A 145 -6.54 0.56 -9.78
CA GLU A 145 -7.41 0.58 -8.61
C GLU A 145 -7.65 1.98 -8.03
N ALA A 146 -6.92 3.01 -8.47
CA ALA A 146 -7.15 4.38 -8.04
C ALA A 146 -8.15 5.08 -8.98
N ASP A 147 -9.00 5.95 -8.45
CA ASP A 147 -9.96 6.73 -9.22
C ASP A 147 -9.35 8.03 -9.77
N ILE A 148 -8.44 8.64 -9.00
CA ILE A 148 -7.69 9.84 -9.40
C ILE A 148 -6.22 9.62 -9.04
N VAL A 149 -5.32 9.99 -9.95
CA VAL A 149 -3.88 9.85 -9.75
C VAL A 149 -3.18 11.19 -9.97
N TYR A 150 -2.39 11.60 -9.00
CA TYR A 150 -1.49 12.73 -9.10
C TYR A 150 -0.05 12.24 -9.21
N TRP A 151 0.64 12.63 -10.25
CA TRP A 151 2.04 12.31 -10.47
C TRP A 151 2.94 13.51 -10.23
N LYS A 152 4.02 13.32 -9.47
CA LYS A 152 5.13 14.26 -9.35
C LYS A 152 6.39 13.66 -9.91
N SER A 153 7.01 14.35 -10.85
CA SER A 153 8.29 13.99 -11.46
C SER A 153 9.03 15.25 -11.95
N ASP A 154 10.35 15.17 -11.99
CA ASP A 154 11.17 16.17 -12.66
C ASP A 154 11.24 15.95 -14.19
N ASN A 155 10.70 14.81 -14.68
CA ASN A 155 10.70 14.43 -16.10
C ASN A 155 9.37 14.81 -16.76
N ASN A 156 9.32 16.00 -17.38
CA ASN A 156 8.12 16.51 -18.05
C ASN A 156 7.65 15.63 -19.23
N SER A 157 8.53 14.94 -19.92
CA SER A 157 8.16 14.06 -21.04
C SER A 157 7.40 12.85 -20.52
N GLN A 158 7.84 12.28 -19.41
CA GLN A 158 7.17 11.18 -18.71
C GLN A 158 5.79 11.59 -18.21
N LEU A 159 5.66 12.77 -17.59
CA LEU A 159 4.38 13.31 -17.13
C LEU A 159 3.37 13.48 -18.29
N LYS A 160 3.81 14.01 -19.43
CA LYS A 160 2.98 14.12 -20.63
C LYS A 160 2.51 12.76 -21.15
N LEU A 161 3.38 11.76 -21.15
CA LEU A 161 3.03 10.39 -21.58
C LEU A 161 1.97 9.79 -20.66
N LEU A 162 2.13 9.92 -19.34
CA LEU A 162 1.15 9.42 -18.36
C LEU A 162 -0.22 10.08 -18.53
N GLN A 163 -0.25 11.40 -18.71
CA GLN A 163 -1.50 12.14 -18.96
C GLN A 163 -2.16 11.74 -20.29
N ALA A 164 -1.38 11.56 -21.36
CA ALA A 164 -1.90 11.17 -22.67
C ALA A 164 -2.58 9.78 -22.63
N ASN A 165 -2.02 8.84 -21.86
CA ASN A 165 -2.52 7.47 -21.76
C ASN A 165 -3.67 7.29 -20.75
N ALA A 166 -3.91 8.25 -19.85
CA ALA A 166 -4.98 8.21 -18.87
C ALA A 166 -5.52 9.62 -18.53
N PRO A 167 -6.01 10.38 -19.51
CA PRO A 167 -6.26 11.82 -19.35
C PRO A 167 -7.33 12.16 -18.32
N ALA A 168 -8.37 11.34 -18.20
CA ALA A 168 -9.48 11.58 -17.27
C ALA A 168 -9.13 11.26 -15.80
N LYS A 169 -8.08 10.49 -15.60
CA LYS A 169 -7.67 9.98 -14.29
C LYS A 169 -6.42 10.67 -13.75
N THR A 170 -5.58 11.21 -14.64
CA THR A 170 -4.21 11.63 -14.34
C THR A 170 -4.07 13.14 -14.25
N LYS A 171 -3.53 13.62 -13.14
CA LYS A 171 -3.13 15.00 -12.87
C LYS A 171 -1.63 15.08 -12.57
N VAL A 172 -1.06 16.30 -12.63
CA VAL A 172 0.36 16.56 -12.36
C VAL A 172 0.50 17.47 -11.16
N ILE A 173 1.41 17.14 -10.26
CA ILE A 173 1.78 17.97 -9.12
C ILE A 173 2.87 18.94 -9.56
N HIS A 174 2.54 20.22 -9.67
CA HIS A 174 3.48 21.30 -9.93
C HIS A 174 3.84 22.04 -8.64
N SER A 175 2.90 22.16 -7.71
CA SER A 175 3.03 22.84 -6.42
C SER A 175 2.37 22.00 -5.33
N ILE A 176 3.06 21.79 -4.22
CA ILE A 176 2.51 21.08 -3.07
C ILE A 176 1.30 21.82 -2.50
N ASN A 177 1.41 23.14 -2.32
CA ASN A 177 0.34 23.96 -1.73
C ASN A 177 -0.93 23.92 -2.60
N GLU A 178 -0.80 24.17 -3.91
CA GLU A 178 -1.92 24.11 -4.85
C GLU A 178 -2.56 22.73 -4.88
N THR A 179 -1.74 21.66 -4.83
CA THR A 179 -2.25 20.27 -4.79
C THR A 179 -3.03 20.00 -3.51
N VAL A 180 -2.54 20.48 -2.36
CA VAL A 180 -3.25 20.34 -1.08
C VAL A 180 -4.59 21.08 -1.14
N GLU A 181 -4.61 22.34 -1.56
CA GLU A 181 -5.83 23.14 -1.71
C GLU A 181 -6.83 22.45 -2.66
N GLU A 182 -6.35 21.97 -3.79
CA GLU A 182 -7.18 21.24 -4.77
C GLU A 182 -7.77 19.98 -4.16
N VAL A 183 -6.95 19.10 -3.57
CA VAL A 183 -7.42 17.84 -2.98
C VAL A 183 -8.43 18.09 -1.87
N VAL A 184 -8.18 19.05 -0.98
CA VAL A 184 -9.09 19.40 0.11
C VAL A 184 -10.41 19.94 -0.43
N SER A 185 -10.38 20.79 -1.47
CA SER A 185 -11.57 21.46 -2.02
C SER A 185 -12.59 20.50 -2.64
N PHE A 186 -12.12 19.38 -3.23
CA PHE A 186 -13.01 18.41 -3.87
C PHE A 186 -13.19 17.12 -3.08
N SER A 187 -12.50 16.95 -1.96
CA SER A 187 -12.64 15.77 -1.10
C SER A 187 -14.07 15.62 -0.57
N LYS A 188 -14.53 14.39 -0.51
CA LYS A 188 -15.89 14.01 -0.09
C LYS A 188 -15.82 13.01 1.05
N PRO A 189 -16.89 12.88 1.84
CA PRO A 189 -16.99 11.81 2.82
C PRO A 189 -16.70 10.45 2.20
N ASN A 190 -15.92 9.64 2.93
CA ASN A 190 -15.47 8.32 2.51
C ASN A 190 -14.39 8.29 1.42
N ASP A 191 -13.76 9.42 1.06
CA ASP A 191 -12.59 9.40 0.19
C ASP A 191 -11.38 8.80 0.92
N LEU A 192 -10.61 8.01 0.18
CA LEU A 192 -9.31 7.49 0.60
C LEU A 192 -8.20 8.23 -0.16
N ILE A 193 -7.39 8.97 0.56
CA ILE A 193 -6.23 9.67 0.02
C ILE A 193 -4.98 8.89 0.40
N VAL A 194 -4.15 8.54 -0.57
CA VAL A 194 -2.89 7.82 -0.32
C VAL A 194 -1.72 8.57 -0.95
N THR A 195 -0.72 8.90 -0.12
CA THR A 195 0.56 9.47 -0.56
C THR A 195 1.59 8.37 -0.69
N MET A 196 2.30 8.32 -1.82
CA MET A 196 3.28 7.28 -2.14
C MET A 196 4.62 7.89 -2.56
N SER A 197 5.66 7.68 -1.75
CA SER A 197 7.01 8.18 -2.05
C SER A 197 8.07 7.45 -1.22
N ASN A 198 9.26 7.26 -1.80
CA ASN A 198 10.45 6.82 -1.04
C ASN A 198 11.25 7.99 -0.44
N GLY A 199 10.72 9.21 -0.50
CA GLY A 199 11.30 10.42 0.08
C GLY A 199 10.33 11.17 0.97
N SER A 200 10.62 12.45 1.25
CA SER A 200 9.77 13.32 2.06
C SER A 200 8.50 13.77 1.35
N PHE A 201 8.43 13.61 0.03
CA PHE A 201 7.38 14.14 -0.84
C PHE A 201 7.11 15.64 -0.58
N ASP A 202 8.20 16.38 -0.31
CA ASP A 202 8.21 17.82 0.04
C ASP A 202 7.20 18.18 1.14
N GLY A 203 6.95 17.26 2.07
CA GLY A 203 6.02 17.45 3.18
C GLY A 203 4.52 17.34 2.81
N LEU A 204 4.19 16.81 1.63
CA LEU A 204 2.80 16.70 1.15
C LEU A 204 1.88 15.99 2.15
N SER A 205 2.31 14.84 2.69
CA SER A 205 1.52 14.06 3.65
C SER A 205 1.19 14.86 4.91
N ALA A 206 2.18 15.58 5.47
CA ALA A 206 1.99 16.43 6.64
C ALA A 206 1.08 17.65 6.34
N SER A 207 1.20 18.23 5.14
CA SER A 207 0.37 19.37 4.72
C SER A 207 -1.08 18.95 4.52
N LEU A 208 -1.33 17.78 3.91
CA LEU A 208 -2.66 17.19 3.80
C LEU A 208 -3.26 16.87 5.17
N PHE A 209 -2.49 16.26 6.08
CA PHE A 209 -2.94 16.00 7.45
C PHE A 209 -3.42 17.28 8.13
N LYS A 210 -2.60 18.35 8.09
CA LYS A 210 -2.95 19.64 8.71
C LYS A 210 -4.22 20.24 8.11
N ALA A 211 -4.39 20.17 6.81
CA ALA A 211 -5.53 20.78 6.11
C ALA A 211 -6.84 19.97 6.28
N LEU A 212 -6.76 18.63 6.37
CA LEU A 212 -7.91 17.73 6.48
C LEU A 212 -8.34 17.46 7.93
N SER A 213 -7.51 17.80 8.92
CA SER A 213 -7.83 17.66 10.35
C SER A 213 -8.73 18.80 10.88
N ASN A 214 -8.92 19.87 10.12
CA ASN A 214 -9.79 21.00 10.44
C ASN A 214 -11.14 20.83 9.71
#